data_ee288e143178648e3f9d4f190a128773
#
_entry.id   ee288e143178648e3f9d4f190a128773
#
_cell.length_a   1.000
_cell.length_b   1.000
_cell.length_c   1.000
_cell.angle_alpha   90.00
_cell.angle_beta   90.00
_cell.angle_gamma   90.00
#
_symmetry.space_group_name_H-M   'P 1'
#
loop_
_entity.id
_entity.type
_entity.pdbx_description
1 polymer ?
#
loop_
_entity_poly.entity_id
_entity_poly.type
_entity_poly.pdbx_seq_one_letter_code
_entity_poly.pdbx_strand_id
1 'polypeptide(L)'
;MTNDMTQDILYTIKNPRVTFRQRLKDMAKIAENSVELVEYTEKSKEYFASGAMMDMFEGKTPYRTRYCVPDYELFMKQGSKFLMLEPPKDIWDAVGNLLCLYHNIPADGGLPVYIGCLDELLEPFITDEKEAEKAIRFLLTHVDRTISNAFCHANLGPRDTRAGRIILKLTAEMQRPCPNMTLLYREDTPDDYLMAAFETAIAAAKPSFANDALYRRDMGNYAVVSCYNVLPIGGCGLTLVRLNMHNLPKLAKDPEDLLERVIPDAVTAVCDAIDSRVDFIVNECHYYENTFLYDEGLIKKEKDYMIGMFGFVGLAECVNGVLGLEKPEERFGKGKEADDFGEKIMRRIKEEIDKRPCPFGKYGLHAQVGVMEDAGSTPGGRIPIGEEPELPFQITNFIRMHRDCDAGCGELFPFEETVKRNPQYLADIMKGAFRSGARYLSFYGSDSDLVRVTGYLVKKSDIEAFRNNKATLNEATVNGSEVQRNLHLLDRKVRGEETSLDC
;
A
#
# COMPACT_ATOMS: atom_id res chain seq x y z
N MET A 1 0.52 -8.14 -34.93
CA MET A 1 1.42 -7.89 -33.79
C MET A 1 2.42 -6.81 -34.20
N THR A 2 2.55 -5.78 -33.40
CA THR A 2 3.58 -4.79 -33.60
C THR A 2 4.95 -5.40 -33.32
N ASN A 3 6.02 -4.85 -33.92
CA ASN A 3 7.39 -5.36 -33.70
C ASN A 3 7.78 -5.28 -32.19
N ASP A 4 7.20 -4.35 -31.47
CA ASP A 4 7.38 -4.09 -30.05
C ASP A 4 6.80 -5.24 -29.19
N MET A 5 5.54 -5.61 -29.37
CA MET A 5 4.91 -6.72 -28.66
C MET A 5 5.66 -8.05 -28.85
N THR A 6 6.20 -8.31 -30.04
CA THR A 6 6.99 -9.51 -30.30
C THR A 6 8.27 -9.53 -29.47
N GLN A 7 8.92 -8.39 -29.31
CA GLN A 7 10.15 -8.27 -28.48
C GLN A 7 9.83 -8.48 -27.00
N ASP A 8 8.73 -7.91 -26.50
CA ASP A 8 8.29 -8.08 -25.09
C ASP A 8 7.99 -9.55 -24.79
N ILE A 9 7.29 -10.23 -25.70
CA ILE A 9 7.02 -11.68 -25.59
C ILE A 9 8.32 -12.48 -25.54
N LEU A 10 9.26 -12.21 -26.46
CA LEU A 10 10.54 -12.91 -26.52
C LEU A 10 11.40 -12.65 -25.27
N TYR A 11 11.37 -11.41 -24.76
CA TYR A 11 12.07 -11.04 -23.51
C TYR A 11 11.49 -11.85 -22.34
N THR A 12 10.16 -11.86 -22.17
CA THR A 12 9.47 -12.58 -21.11
C THR A 12 9.76 -14.08 -21.14
N ILE A 13 9.68 -14.69 -22.32
CA ILE A 13 9.95 -16.13 -22.49
C ILE A 13 11.41 -16.48 -22.12
N LYS A 14 12.35 -15.65 -22.48
CA LYS A 14 13.80 -15.88 -22.30
C LYS A 14 14.32 -15.44 -20.94
N ASN A 15 13.54 -14.72 -20.13
CA ASN A 15 13.99 -14.18 -18.86
C ASN A 15 14.25 -15.28 -17.82
N PRO A 16 15.50 -15.51 -17.38
CA PRO A 16 15.85 -16.53 -16.40
C PRO A 16 15.47 -16.16 -14.96
N ARG A 17 15.11 -14.88 -14.71
CA ARG A 17 14.88 -14.33 -13.37
C ARG A 17 13.46 -14.53 -12.87
N VAL A 18 12.57 -15.07 -13.71
CA VAL A 18 11.15 -15.25 -13.39
C VAL A 18 10.76 -16.72 -13.39
N THR A 19 9.83 -17.09 -12.50
CA THR A 19 9.25 -18.43 -12.48
C THR A 19 8.29 -18.61 -13.64
N PHE A 20 7.89 -19.86 -13.90
CA PHE A 20 6.91 -20.16 -14.95
C PHE A 20 5.57 -19.44 -14.71
N ARG A 21 5.09 -19.40 -13.45
CA ARG A 21 3.85 -18.68 -13.08
C ARG A 21 3.95 -17.18 -13.34
N GLN A 22 5.06 -16.56 -13.03
CA GLN A 22 5.30 -15.15 -13.33
C GLN A 22 5.30 -14.88 -14.83
N ARG A 23 5.92 -15.76 -15.63
CA ARG A 23 5.86 -15.63 -17.11
C ARG A 23 4.43 -15.63 -17.63
N LEU A 24 3.54 -16.49 -17.09
CA LEU A 24 2.13 -16.48 -17.48
C LEU A 24 1.46 -15.15 -17.16
N LYS A 25 1.73 -14.59 -15.98
CA LYS A 25 1.21 -13.28 -15.59
C LYS A 25 1.78 -12.14 -16.47
N ASP A 26 3.07 -12.18 -16.75
CA ASP A 26 3.73 -11.17 -17.60
C ASP A 26 3.19 -11.25 -19.05
N MET A 27 2.93 -12.46 -19.57
CA MET A 27 2.29 -12.64 -20.87
C MET A 27 0.86 -12.08 -20.90
N ALA A 28 0.08 -12.28 -19.82
CA ALA A 28 -1.25 -11.70 -19.68
C ALA A 28 -1.17 -10.16 -19.69
N LYS A 29 -0.23 -9.56 -18.93
CA LYS A 29 -0.01 -8.10 -18.95
C LYS A 29 0.36 -7.56 -20.33
N ILE A 30 1.19 -8.27 -21.10
CA ILE A 30 1.51 -7.86 -22.48
C ILE A 30 0.22 -7.83 -23.33
N ALA A 31 -0.62 -8.85 -23.19
CA ALA A 31 -1.90 -8.90 -23.90
C ALA A 31 -2.85 -7.77 -23.47
N GLU A 32 -3.01 -7.56 -22.17
CA GLU A 32 -3.84 -6.48 -21.60
C GLU A 32 -3.36 -5.08 -22.08
N ASN A 33 -2.06 -4.87 -22.20
CA ASN A 33 -1.48 -3.59 -22.68
C ASN A 33 -1.40 -3.46 -24.19
N SER A 34 -1.83 -4.46 -24.96
CA SER A 34 -1.79 -4.42 -26.42
C SER A 34 -2.94 -3.63 -27.04
N VAL A 35 -3.97 -3.35 -26.27
CA VAL A 35 -5.15 -2.56 -26.67
C VAL A 35 -5.32 -1.35 -25.74
N GLU A 36 -5.93 -0.29 -26.25
CA GLU A 36 -6.24 0.93 -25.51
C GLU A 36 -7.69 1.29 -25.80
N LEU A 37 -8.58 0.90 -24.87
CA LEU A 37 -10.03 1.02 -25.03
C LEU A 37 -10.63 2.14 -24.19
N VAL A 38 -9.90 2.66 -23.19
CA VAL A 38 -10.37 3.76 -22.35
C VAL A 38 -10.21 5.10 -23.08
N GLU A 39 -11.30 5.80 -23.26
CA GLU A 39 -11.28 7.14 -23.85
C GLU A 39 -11.01 8.20 -22.77
N TYR A 40 -9.83 8.81 -22.84
CA TYR A 40 -9.43 9.90 -21.95
C TYR A 40 -9.76 11.27 -22.56
N THR A 41 -10.00 12.27 -21.69
CA THR A 41 -10.06 13.68 -22.10
C THR A 41 -8.71 14.15 -22.66
N GLU A 42 -8.71 15.19 -23.50
CA GLU A 42 -7.46 15.73 -24.04
C GLU A 42 -6.52 16.20 -22.91
N LYS A 43 -7.07 16.82 -21.87
CA LYS A 43 -6.29 17.23 -20.69
C LYS A 43 -5.61 16.03 -20.02
N SER A 44 -6.30 14.91 -19.81
CA SER A 44 -5.71 13.70 -19.24
C SER A 44 -4.60 13.14 -20.14
N LYS A 45 -4.80 13.12 -21.45
CA LYS A 45 -3.77 12.69 -22.43
C LYS A 45 -2.51 13.56 -22.36
N GLU A 46 -2.67 14.88 -22.27
CA GLU A 46 -1.55 15.82 -22.12
C GLU A 46 -0.76 15.56 -20.84
N TYR A 47 -1.44 15.32 -19.71
CA TYR A 47 -0.79 15.04 -18.43
C TYR A 47 -0.09 13.67 -18.41
N PHE A 48 -0.66 12.64 -19.05
CA PHE A 48 0.05 11.36 -19.24
C PHE A 48 1.30 11.56 -20.12
N ALA A 49 1.19 12.27 -21.22
CA ALA A 49 2.30 12.52 -22.15
C ALA A 49 3.43 13.34 -21.52
N SER A 50 3.11 14.28 -20.62
CA SER A 50 4.12 15.08 -19.89
C SER A 50 4.81 14.31 -18.76
N GLY A 51 4.31 13.11 -18.38
CA GLY A 51 4.76 12.36 -17.22
C GLY A 51 4.36 12.98 -15.87
N ALA A 52 3.49 14.01 -15.88
CA ALA A 52 2.91 14.57 -14.66
C ALA A 52 1.76 13.69 -14.12
N MET A 53 1.25 12.77 -14.91
CA MET A 53 0.29 11.76 -14.53
C MET A 53 0.78 10.38 -14.97
N MET A 54 0.56 9.35 -14.15
CA MET A 54 1.11 8.01 -14.33
C MET A 54 0.11 6.94 -13.96
N ASP A 55 0.17 5.81 -14.65
CA ASP A 55 -0.48 4.57 -14.26
C ASP A 55 0.27 3.83 -13.16
N MET A 56 -0.37 2.86 -12.53
CA MET A 56 0.28 1.96 -11.58
C MET A 56 -0.27 0.53 -11.70
N PHE A 57 0.21 -0.20 -12.69
CA PHE A 57 -0.09 -1.62 -12.96
C PHE A 57 -1.48 -1.97 -13.49
N GLU A 58 -2.40 -1.02 -13.63
CA GLU A 58 -3.70 -1.29 -14.23
C GLU A 58 -3.62 -1.48 -15.73
N GLY A 59 -2.57 -0.92 -16.34
CA GLY A 59 -2.36 -0.98 -17.79
C GLY A 59 -3.26 -0.06 -18.60
N LYS A 60 -3.21 -0.22 -19.92
CA LYS A 60 -3.94 0.64 -20.86
C LYS A 60 -5.44 0.38 -20.88
N THR A 61 -5.85 -0.84 -20.55
CA THR A 61 -7.24 -1.27 -20.57
C THR A 61 -7.60 -1.94 -19.25
N PRO A 62 -7.78 -1.16 -18.16
CA PRO A 62 -8.17 -1.71 -16.87
C PRO A 62 -9.62 -2.20 -16.93
N TYR A 63 -9.83 -3.51 -16.85
CA TYR A 63 -11.14 -4.16 -16.95
C TYR A 63 -11.65 -4.69 -15.61
N ARG A 64 -10.87 -4.54 -14.55
CA ARG A 64 -11.18 -4.98 -13.18
C ARG A 64 -10.74 -3.94 -12.16
N THR A 65 -11.27 -4.04 -10.95
CA THR A 65 -10.91 -3.11 -9.87
C THR A 65 -9.47 -3.34 -9.41
N ARG A 66 -8.81 -2.25 -9.00
CA ARG A 66 -7.48 -2.31 -8.40
C ARG A 66 -7.46 -3.03 -7.06
N TYR A 67 -8.44 -2.72 -6.21
CA TYR A 67 -8.68 -3.41 -4.95
C TYR A 67 -10.10 -3.91 -4.89
N CYS A 68 -10.24 -5.15 -4.48
CA CYS A 68 -11.49 -5.72 -4.04
C CYS A 68 -11.35 -6.04 -2.54
N VAL A 69 -12.28 -5.56 -1.72
CA VAL A 69 -12.24 -5.70 -0.27
C VAL A 69 -13.49 -6.43 0.21
N PRO A 70 -13.56 -7.75 0.00
CA PRO A 70 -14.74 -8.52 0.39
C PRO A 70 -15.03 -8.41 1.88
N ASP A 71 -16.29 -8.52 2.25
CA ASP A 71 -16.72 -8.73 3.62
C ASP A 71 -16.40 -10.18 4.04
N TYR A 72 -15.18 -10.38 4.55
CA TYR A 72 -14.70 -11.68 4.98
C TYR A 72 -15.46 -12.24 6.17
N GLU A 73 -15.99 -11.38 7.06
CA GLU A 73 -16.82 -11.85 8.18
C GLU A 73 -18.13 -12.45 7.67
N LEU A 74 -18.75 -11.79 6.69
CA LEU A 74 -19.96 -12.31 6.04
C LEU A 74 -19.65 -13.64 5.35
N PHE A 75 -18.56 -13.73 4.61
CA PHE A 75 -18.12 -14.96 3.97
C PHE A 75 -17.94 -16.11 4.98
N MET A 76 -17.26 -15.86 6.10
CA MET A 76 -17.07 -16.90 7.13
C MET A 76 -18.39 -17.33 7.80
N LYS A 77 -19.40 -16.46 7.82
CA LYS A 77 -20.73 -16.78 8.37
C LYS A 77 -21.63 -17.57 7.41
N GLN A 78 -21.51 -17.32 6.11
CA GLN A 78 -22.44 -17.89 5.12
C GLN A 78 -21.81 -18.93 4.18
N GLY A 79 -20.46 -19.00 4.08
CA GLY A 79 -19.78 -19.74 3.03
C GLY A 79 -19.90 -19.05 1.67
N SER A 80 -19.84 -19.84 0.60
CA SER A 80 -20.03 -19.37 -0.77
C SER A 80 -20.72 -20.45 -1.61
N LYS A 81 -21.83 -20.09 -2.24
CA LYS A 81 -22.55 -20.99 -3.16
C LYS A 81 -21.76 -21.19 -4.43
N PHE A 82 -21.14 -20.14 -4.96
CA PHE A 82 -20.34 -20.19 -6.17
C PHE A 82 -19.13 -21.08 -6.01
N LEU A 83 -18.41 -20.97 -4.89
CA LEU A 83 -17.25 -21.79 -4.58
C LEU A 83 -17.62 -23.16 -3.98
N MET A 84 -18.92 -23.42 -3.74
CA MET A 84 -19.42 -24.63 -3.09
C MET A 84 -18.77 -24.87 -1.71
N LEU A 85 -18.62 -23.81 -0.92
CA LEU A 85 -18.03 -23.84 0.40
C LEU A 85 -19.10 -23.60 1.46
N GLU A 86 -19.20 -24.54 2.40
CA GLU A 86 -20.03 -24.39 3.61
C GLU A 86 -19.33 -23.45 4.61
N PRO A 87 -20.09 -22.81 5.53
CA PRO A 87 -19.48 -22.09 6.64
C PRO A 87 -18.51 -22.99 7.42
N PRO A 88 -17.32 -22.48 7.79
CA PRO A 88 -16.31 -23.28 8.46
C PRO A 88 -16.75 -23.74 9.86
N LYS A 89 -16.36 -24.94 10.24
CA LYS A 89 -16.70 -25.59 11.53
C LYS A 89 -15.50 -25.67 12.47
N ASP A 90 -14.30 -25.66 11.92
CA ASP A 90 -13.06 -25.71 12.65
C ASP A 90 -11.98 -24.84 11.99
N ILE A 91 -10.78 -24.81 12.57
CA ILE A 91 -9.67 -23.98 12.10
C ILE A 91 -9.17 -24.38 10.71
N TRP A 92 -9.25 -25.66 10.34
CA TRP A 92 -8.82 -26.13 9.03
C TRP A 92 -9.82 -25.80 7.94
N ASP A 93 -11.12 -25.91 8.22
CA ASP A 93 -12.19 -25.41 7.35
C ASP A 93 -12.03 -23.90 7.13
N ALA A 94 -11.79 -23.13 8.20
CA ALA A 94 -11.60 -21.70 8.14
C ALA A 94 -10.42 -21.32 7.24
N VAL A 95 -9.28 -21.95 7.43
CA VAL A 95 -8.08 -21.74 6.60
C VAL A 95 -8.34 -22.17 5.16
N GLY A 96 -8.95 -23.31 4.94
CA GLY A 96 -9.27 -23.82 3.60
C GLY A 96 -10.18 -22.89 2.81
N ASN A 97 -11.27 -22.43 3.46
CA ASN A 97 -12.23 -21.51 2.86
C ASN A 97 -11.60 -20.17 2.47
N LEU A 98 -10.79 -19.60 3.36
CA LEU A 98 -10.07 -18.35 3.09
C LEU A 98 -9.10 -18.50 1.92
N LEU A 99 -8.32 -19.60 1.86
CA LEU A 99 -7.40 -19.86 0.76
C LEU A 99 -8.12 -20.00 -0.57
N CYS A 100 -9.27 -20.68 -0.59
CA CYS A 100 -10.10 -20.79 -1.80
C CYS A 100 -10.59 -19.40 -2.24
N LEU A 101 -11.07 -18.58 -1.31
CA LEU A 101 -11.55 -17.23 -1.65
C LEU A 101 -10.43 -16.35 -2.19
N TYR A 102 -9.25 -16.35 -1.58
CA TYR A 102 -8.12 -15.49 -2.00
C TYR A 102 -7.71 -15.74 -3.46
N HIS A 103 -7.79 -16.99 -3.92
CA HIS A 103 -7.48 -17.33 -5.31
C HIS A 103 -8.58 -16.94 -6.32
N ASN A 104 -9.75 -16.55 -5.83
CA ASN A 104 -10.89 -16.17 -6.66
C ASN A 104 -11.24 -14.67 -6.54
N ILE A 105 -10.39 -13.87 -5.88
CA ILE A 105 -10.53 -12.42 -5.86
C ILE A 105 -10.00 -11.85 -7.18
N PRO A 106 -10.74 -10.94 -7.84
CA PRO A 106 -10.33 -10.36 -9.15
C PRO A 106 -8.95 -9.70 -9.17
N ALA A 107 -8.44 -9.29 -8.00
CA ALA A 107 -7.11 -8.70 -7.87
C ALA A 107 -5.96 -9.72 -7.97
N ASP A 108 -6.19 -11.03 -7.84
CA ASP A 108 -5.14 -12.03 -8.07
C ASP A 108 -4.75 -12.03 -9.55
N GLY A 109 -3.58 -11.57 -9.84
CA GLY A 109 -3.11 -11.35 -11.22
C GLY A 109 -2.09 -10.23 -11.32
N GLY A 110 -1.53 -9.79 -10.18
CA GLY A 110 -0.54 -8.72 -10.09
C GLY A 110 -1.07 -7.43 -9.45
N LEU A 111 -2.35 -7.38 -9.09
CA LEU A 111 -2.93 -6.31 -8.28
C LEU A 111 -2.92 -6.67 -6.78
N PRO A 112 -3.03 -5.69 -5.88
CA PRO A 112 -3.00 -5.95 -4.45
C PRO A 112 -4.14 -6.83 -3.95
N VAL A 113 -3.84 -7.79 -3.08
CA VAL A 113 -4.82 -8.68 -2.46
C VAL A 113 -4.92 -8.38 -0.98
N TYR A 114 -6.10 -7.97 -0.52
CA TYR A 114 -6.43 -7.87 0.89
C TYR A 114 -7.01 -9.19 1.38
N ILE A 115 -6.50 -9.71 2.49
CA ILE A 115 -6.87 -11.04 3.00
C ILE A 115 -7.60 -11.02 4.35
N GLY A 116 -8.12 -9.87 4.74
CA GLY A 116 -8.98 -9.72 5.92
C GLY A 116 -8.24 -9.35 7.21
N CYS A 117 -8.99 -9.22 8.28
CA CYS A 117 -8.48 -9.11 9.65
C CYS A 117 -8.29 -10.53 10.18
N LEU A 118 -7.10 -11.10 9.95
CA LEU A 118 -6.87 -12.54 10.07
C LEU A 118 -7.11 -13.08 11.47
N ASP A 119 -6.71 -12.36 12.49
CA ASP A 119 -6.88 -12.80 13.87
C ASP A 119 -8.37 -12.87 14.26
N GLU A 120 -9.15 -11.86 13.91
CA GLU A 120 -10.59 -11.83 14.15
C GLU A 120 -11.33 -12.94 13.37
N LEU A 121 -10.88 -13.24 12.15
CA LEU A 121 -11.49 -14.27 11.30
C LEU A 121 -11.19 -15.69 11.81
N LEU A 122 -10.03 -15.92 12.41
CA LEU A 122 -9.58 -17.24 12.84
C LEU A 122 -9.88 -17.54 14.33
N GLU A 123 -9.96 -16.51 15.18
CA GLU A 123 -10.19 -16.67 16.62
C GLU A 123 -11.38 -17.55 17.01
N PRO A 124 -12.56 -17.44 16.34
CA PRO A 124 -13.73 -18.25 16.69
C PRO A 124 -13.52 -19.78 16.55
N PHE A 125 -12.54 -20.19 15.75
CA PHE A 125 -12.29 -21.59 15.40
C PHE A 125 -11.14 -22.22 16.19
N ILE A 126 -10.52 -21.49 17.12
CA ILE A 126 -9.43 -21.99 17.95
C ILE A 126 -10.00 -22.76 19.15
N THR A 127 -9.93 -24.08 19.08
CA THR A 127 -10.27 -24.98 20.20
C THR A 127 -9.01 -25.58 20.84
N ASP A 128 -7.95 -25.74 20.06
CA ASP A 128 -6.62 -26.19 20.49
C ASP A 128 -5.56 -25.28 19.87
N GLU A 129 -4.74 -24.63 20.72
CA GLU A 129 -3.73 -23.66 20.26
C GLU A 129 -2.60 -24.31 19.44
N LYS A 130 -2.24 -25.56 19.72
CA LYS A 130 -1.19 -26.25 18.97
C LYS A 130 -1.67 -26.60 17.56
N GLU A 131 -2.91 -26.99 17.44
CA GLU A 131 -3.52 -27.27 16.14
C GLU A 131 -3.74 -25.95 15.35
N ALA A 132 -4.19 -24.89 16.03
CA ALA A 132 -4.29 -23.57 15.45
C ALA A 132 -2.95 -23.03 14.94
N GLU A 133 -1.86 -23.22 15.71
CA GLU A 133 -0.52 -22.83 15.26
C GLU A 133 -0.11 -23.54 13.97
N LYS A 134 -0.42 -24.83 13.82
CA LYS A 134 -0.14 -25.58 12.58
C LYS A 134 -0.95 -25.06 11.40
N ALA A 135 -2.26 -24.84 11.60
CA ALA A 135 -3.15 -24.35 10.56
C ALA A 135 -2.78 -22.91 10.12
N ILE A 136 -2.47 -22.03 11.07
CA ILE A 136 -2.04 -20.65 10.77
C ILE A 136 -0.66 -20.66 10.09
N ARG A 137 0.28 -21.49 10.52
CA ARG A 137 1.57 -21.67 9.82
C ARG A 137 1.38 -22.16 8.39
N PHE A 138 0.45 -23.05 8.15
CA PHE A 138 0.09 -23.53 6.82
C PHE A 138 -0.50 -22.37 5.99
N LEU A 139 -1.45 -21.60 6.53
CA LEU A 139 -2.05 -20.44 5.88
C LEU A 139 -0.97 -19.42 5.44
N LEU A 140 -0.13 -18.97 6.38
CA LEU A 140 0.91 -17.99 6.10
C LEU A 140 1.93 -18.52 5.08
N THR A 141 2.26 -19.82 5.15
CA THR A 141 3.14 -20.44 4.17
C THR A 141 2.51 -20.47 2.78
N HIS A 142 1.24 -20.87 2.70
CA HIS A 142 0.54 -20.97 1.42
C HIS A 142 0.41 -19.59 0.78
N VAL A 143 -0.03 -18.58 1.54
CA VAL A 143 -0.18 -17.20 1.04
C VAL A 143 1.15 -16.68 0.47
N ASP A 144 2.26 -16.81 1.22
CA ASP A 144 3.57 -16.36 0.76
C ASP A 144 4.06 -17.07 -0.52
N ARG A 145 3.70 -18.34 -0.69
CA ARG A 145 4.18 -19.17 -1.80
C ARG A 145 3.29 -19.17 -3.04
N THR A 146 2.03 -18.85 -2.89
CA THR A 146 1.04 -18.99 -3.98
C THR A 146 0.46 -17.65 -4.44
N ILE A 147 0.19 -16.72 -3.54
CA ILE A 147 -0.31 -15.40 -3.93
C ILE A 147 0.82 -14.53 -4.48
N SER A 148 2.05 -14.69 -3.98
CA SER A 148 3.31 -14.07 -4.45
C SER A 148 3.23 -12.59 -4.85
N ASN A 149 2.25 -11.85 -4.31
CA ASN A 149 2.05 -10.45 -4.57
C ASN A 149 2.62 -9.65 -3.39
N ALA A 150 3.60 -8.78 -3.67
CA ALA A 150 4.23 -7.94 -2.67
C ALA A 150 3.26 -7.06 -1.88
N PHE A 151 2.10 -6.78 -2.46
CA PHE A 151 1.05 -5.97 -1.85
C PHE A 151 -0.06 -6.80 -1.18
N CYS A 152 0.09 -8.12 -1.05
CA CYS A 152 -0.82 -8.94 -0.25
C CYS A 152 -0.77 -8.47 1.21
N HIS A 153 -1.92 -8.10 1.77
CA HIS A 153 -2.02 -7.42 3.04
C HIS A 153 -3.11 -7.99 3.94
N ALA A 154 -2.80 -8.10 5.23
CA ALA A 154 -3.74 -8.50 6.29
C ALA A 154 -3.81 -7.44 7.38
N ASN A 155 -4.93 -7.37 8.09
CA ASN A 155 -5.04 -6.63 9.34
C ASN A 155 -5.03 -7.57 10.55
N LEU A 156 -4.67 -7.03 11.71
CA LEU A 156 -4.71 -7.66 13.02
C LEU A 156 -5.29 -6.67 14.04
N GLY A 157 -5.86 -7.17 15.11
CA GLY A 157 -6.34 -6.36 16.22
C GLY A 157 -7.65 -5.60 15.92
N PRO A 158 -8.02 -4.61 16.77
CA PRO A 158 -7.26 -4.07 17.92
C PRO A 158 -7.29 -4.93 19.19
N ARG A 159 -8.13 -5.98 19.23
CA ARG A 159 -8.26 -6.86 20.39
C ARG A 159 -7.07 -7.82 20.48
N ASP A 160 -6.69 -8.16 21.70
CA ASP A 160 -5.77 -9.26 21.97
C ASP A 160 -6.50 -10.59 21.77
N THR A 161 -6.08 -11.35 20.78
CA THR A 161 -6.66 -12.64 20.42
C THR A 161 -5.59 -13.73 20.44
N ARG A 162 -5.97 -14.99 20.71
CA ARG A 162 -5.04 -16.14 20.60
C ARG A 162 -4.49 -16.26 19.18
N ALA A 163 -5.36 -16.08 18.18
CA ALA A 163 -4.96 -16.06 16.78
C ALA A 163 -3.93 -14.97 16.49
N GLY A 164 -4.14 -13.75 16.98
CA GLY A 164 -3.22 -12.62 16.82
C GLY A 164 -1.85 -12.91 17.43
N ARG A 165 -1.79 -13.45 18.64
CA ARG A 165 -0.52 -13.85 19.30
C ARG A 165 0.20 -14.95 18.51
N ILE A 166 -0.51 -15.96 18.00
CA ILE A 166 0.06 -17.01 17.15
C ILE A 166 0.59 -16.41 15.85
N ILE A 167 -0.16 -15.53 15.19
CA ILE A 167 0.26 -14.87 13.94
C ILE A 167 1.51 -14.04 14.16
N LEU A 168 1.59 -13.22 15.23
CA LEU A 168 2.76 -12.42 15.54
C LEU A 168 3.99 -13.31 15.80
N LYS A 169 3.87 -14.34 16.63
CA LYS A 169 4.93 -15.33 16.88
C LYS A 169 5.45 -15.94 15.59
N LEU A 170 4.55 -16.47 14.75
CA LEU A 170 4.91 -17.13 13.50
C LEU A 170 5.53 -16.15 12.49
N THR A 171 5.08 -14.89 12.49
CA THR A 171 5.63 -13.84 11.63
C THR A 171 7.08 -13.55 11.99
N ALA A 172 7.40 -13.42 13.27
CA ALA A 172 8.77 -13.23 13.75
C ALA A 172 9.67 -14.44 13.45
N GLU A 173 9.15 -15.67 13.61
CA GLU A 173 9.90 -16.90 13.31
C GLU A 173 10.16 -17.12 11.83
N MET A 174 9.14 -16.91 10.99
CA MET A 174 9.19 -17.28 9.57
C MET A 174 9.86 -16.22 8.69
N GLN A 175 9.83 -14.96 9.09
CA GLN A 175 10.41 -13.81 8.37
C GLN A 175 10.14 -13.84 6.85
N ARG A 176 8.85 -13.95 6.48
CA ARG A 176 8.41 -13.99 5.10
C ARG A 176 7.88 -12.63 4.66
N PRO A 177 8.13 -12.17 3.44
CA PRO A 177 7.65 -10.88 2.97
C PRO A 177 6.11 -10.82 2.88
N CYS A 178 5.46 -11.90 2.49
CA CYS A 178 4.02 -11.97 2.29
C CYS A 178 3.32 -12.89 3.32
N PRO A 179 2.13 -12.52 3.83
CA PRO A 179 1.47 -11.23 3.66
C PRO A 179 2.17 -10.12 4.45
N ASN A 180 2.06 -8.89 3.99
CA ASN A 180 2.31 -7.73 4.82
C ASN A 180 1.16 -7.57 5.83
N MET A 181 1.39 -6.91 6.96
CA MET A 181 0.40 -6.84 8.04
C MET A 181 0.35 -5.46 8.66
N THR A 182 -0.84 -5.06 9.11
CA THR A 182 -1.06 -3.86 9.92
C THR A 182 -1.84 -4.21 11.17
N LEU A 183 -1.32 -3.83 12.34
CA LEU A 183 -2.06 -3.86 13.60
C LEU A 183 -2.92 -2.59 13.69
N LEU A 184 -4.23 -2.79 13.85
CA LEU A 184 -5.17 -1.72 14.15
C LEU A 184 -5.05 -1.39 15.64
N TYR A 185 -4.62 -0.19 15.97
CA TYR A 185 -4.38 0.22 17.35
C TYR A 185 -5.50 1.13 17.85
N ARG A 186 -5.96 0.85 19.07
CA ARG A 186 -6.81 1.73 19.90
C ARG A 186 -6.18 1.92 21.27
N GLU A 187 -6.67 2.92 22.00
CA GLU A 187 -6.17 3.17 23.37
C GLU A 187 -6.45 2.03 24.34
N ASP A 188 -7.46 1.19 24.08
CA ASP A 188 -7.82 0.00 24.84
C ASP A 188 -7.09 -1.28 24.37
N THR A 189 -6.21 -1.19 23.38
CA THR A 189 -5.34 -2.31 22.97
C THR A 189 -4.38 -2.66 24.12
N PRO A 190 -4.35 -3.92 24.62
CA PRO A 190 -3.51 -4.31 25.74
C PRO A 190 -2.02 -4.07 25.47
N ASP A 191 -1.32 -3.51 26.45
CA ASP A 191 0.09 -3.12 26.30
C ASP A 191 1.00 -4.32 26.02
N ASP A 192 0.76 -5.49 26.62
CA ASP A 192 1.56 -6.70 26.36
C ASP A 192 1.36 -7.25 24.94
N TYR A 193 0.17 -7.14 24.38
CA TYR A 193 -0.10 -7.47 22.98
C TYR A 193 0.59 -6.48 22.03
N LEU A 194 0.54 -5.20 22.37
CA LEU A 194 1.23 -4.14 21.63
C LEU A 194 2.76 -4.34 21.64
N MET A 195 3.34 -4.72 22.81
CA MET A 195 4.77 -5.03 22.90
C MET A 195 5.16 -6.21 22.03
N ALA A 196 4.38 -7.29 22.01
CA ALA A 196 4.61 -8.43 21.12
C ALA A 196 4.58 -8.01 19.63
N ALA A 197 3.70 -7.07 19.26
CA ALA A 197 3.65 -6.53 17.91
C ALA A 197 4.90 -5.70 17.56
N PHE A 198 5.43 -4.88 18.48
CA PHE A 198 6.68 -4.15 18.26
C PHE A 198 7.90 -5.07 18.14
N GLU A 199 8.02 -6.06 19.00
CA GLU A 199 9.08 -7.08 18.90
C GLU A 199 9.03 -7.79 17.54
N THR A 200 7.84 -8.15 17.09
CA THR A 200 7.62 -8.73 15.76
C THR A 200 7.99 -7.75 14.63
N ALA A 201 7.62 -6.47 14.75
CA ALA A 201 7.95 -5.46 13.76
C ALA A 201 9.45 -5.25 13.60
N ILE A 202 10.20 -5.24 14.69
CA ILE A 202 11.67 -5.16 14.66
C ILE A 202 12.29 -6.43 14.03
N ALA A 203 11.74 -7.61 14.34
CA ALA A 203 12.25 -8.88 13.81
C ALA A 203 11.93 -9.10 12.32
N ALA A 204 10.72 -8.72 11.87
CA ALA A 204 10.17 -9.11 10.59
C ALA A 204 9.70 -7.92 9.73
N ALA A 205 10.02 -6.68 10.11
CA ALA A 205 9.59 -5.43 9.46
C ALA A 205 8.06 -5.29 9.30
N LYS A 206 7.30 -6.03 10.09
CA LYS A 206 5.82 -6.01 10.18
C LYS A 206 5.37 -6.61 11.53
N PRO A 207 4.19 -6.21 12.06
CA PRO A 207 3.18 -5.36 11.43
C PRO A 207 3.59 -3.88 11.41
N SER A 208 2.94 -3.11 10.53
CA SER A 208 2.80 -1.67 10.68
C SER A 208 1.66 -1.38 11.65
N PHE A 209 1.47 -0.11 12.02
CA PHE A 209 0.46 0.29 13.00
C PHE A 209 -0.49 1.32 12.39
N ALA A 210 -1.79 1.17 12.60
CA ALA A 210 -2.82 2.07 12.13
C ALA A 210 -3.65 2.62 13.29
N ASN A 211 -3.98 3.90 13.25
CA ASN A 211 -4.81 4.57 14.23
C ASN A 211 -6.29 4.25 13.97
N ASP A 212 -6.80 3.18 14.57
CA ASP A 212 -8.16 2.68 14.36
C ASP A 212 -9.23 3.74 14.66
N ALA A 213 -9.02 4.56 15.68
CA ALA A 213 -9.99 5.60 16.06
C ALA A 213 -10.18 6.65 14.95
N LEU A 214 -9.09 7.08 14.30
CA LEU A 214 -9.18 8.05 13.20
C LEU A 214 -9.84 7.44 11.96
N TYR A 215 -9.46 6.24 11.57
CA TYR A 215 -10.04 5.60 10.39
C TYR A 215 -11.50 5.26 10.57
N ARG A 216 -11.91 4.75 11.74
CA ARG A 216 -13.34 4.48 12.03
C ARG A 216 -14.18 5.74 12.04
N ARG A 217 -13.65 6.84 12.56
CA ARG A 217 -14.34 8.14 12.52
C ARG A 217 -14.61 8.59 11.09
N ASP A 218 -13.62 8.44 10.21
CA ASP A 218 -13.63 9.02 8.87
C ASP A 218 -14.28 8.07 7.82
N MET A 219 -14.18 6.75 8.01
CA MET A 219 -14.59 5.74 7.02
C MET A 219 -15.60 4.70 7.55
N GLY A 220 -15.84 4.64 8.85
CA GLY A 220 -16.74 3.63 9.43
C GLY A 220 -16.09 2.25 9.46
N ASN A 221 -16.67 1.26 8.75
CA ASN A 221 -16.11 -0.09 8.64
C ASN A 221 -15.08 -0.13 7.49
N TYR A 222 -13.81 -0.24 7.83
CA TYR A 222 -12.69 -0.06 6.91
C TYR A 222 -11.68 -1.21 7.00
N ALA A 223 -10.82 -1.26 6.00
CA ALA A 223 -9.63 -2.11 5.96
C ALA A 223 -8.41 -1.29 5.54
N VAL A 224 -7.27 -1.52 6.17
CA VAL A 224 -5.97 -1.13 5.64
C VAL A 224 -5.57 -2.19 4.63
N VAL A 225 -5.71 -1.90 3.35
CA VAL A 225 -5.57 -2.88 2.26
C VAL A 225 -4.16 -2.96 1.68
N SER A 226 -3.34 -1.99 2.00
CA SER A 226 -1.88 -1.98 1.80
C SER A 226 -1.27 -0.89 2.69
N CYS A 227 -0.04 -0.49 2.45
CA CYS A 227 0.70 0.48 3.28
C CYS A 227 -0.03 1.79 3.56
N TYR A 228 -0.58 2.43 2.51
CA TYR A 228 -1.18 3.76 2.56
C TYR A 228 -2.53 3.79 1.85
N ASN A 229 -3.17 2.65 1.73
CA ASN A 229 -4.47 2.52 1.11
C ASN A 229 -5.46 1.97 2.12
N VAL A 230 -6.51 2.73 2.36
CA VAL A 230 -7.60 2.38 3.27
C VAL A 230 -8.90 2.46 2.50
N LEU A 231 -9.69 1.40 2.58
CA LEU A 231 -10.93 1.25 1.81
C LEU A 231 -12.04 0.69 2.72
N PRO A 232 -13.31 0.94 2.39
CA PRO A 232 -14.43 0.34 3.13
C PRO A 232 -14.47 -1.18 2.92
N ILE A 233 -14.78 -1.92 3.98
CA ILE A 233 -15.06 -3.37 3.91
C ILE A 233 -16.35 -3.58 3.12
N GLY A 234 -16.35 -4.51 2.19
CA GLY A 234 -17.42 -4.68 1.20
C GLY A 234 -17.29 -3.72 0.01
N GLY A 235 -16.19 -2.96 -0.10
CA GLY A 235 -15.98 -1.98 -1.15
C GLY A 235 -14.88 -2.33 -2.14
N CYS A 236 -14.67 -1.42 -3.07
CA CYS A 236 -13.64 -1.52 -4.11
C CYS A 236 -12.88 -0.22 -4.26
N GLY A 237 -11.56 -0.31 -4.40
CA GLY A 237 -10.75 0.71 -5.03
C GLY A 237 -10.80 0.48 -6.54
N LEU A 238 -11.64 1.24 -7.25
CA LEU A 238 -11.99 0.94 -8.63
C LEU A 238 -10.79 1.05 -9.56
N THR A 239 -10.06 2.15 -9.46
CA THR A 239 -8.82 2.37 -10.20
C THR A 239 -7.92 3.35 -9.45
N LEU A 240 -6.65 3.39 -9.79
CA LEU A 240 -5.67 4.32 -9.26
C LEU A 240 -4.98 5.06 -10.40
N VAL A 241 -5.05 6.39 -10.37
CA VAL A 241 -4.25 7.26 -11.21
C VAL A 241 -3.35 8.11 -10.32
N ARG A 242 -2.07 8.20 -10.63
CA ARG A 242 -1.08 8.92 -9.82
C ARG A 242 -0.73 10.27 -10.44
N LEU A 243 -0.76 11.31 -9.62
CA LEU A 243 -0.11 12.58 -9.91
C LEU A 243 1.38 12.47 -9.56
N ASN A 244 2.25 12.63 -10.55
CA ASN A 244 3.70 12.74 -10.36
C ASN A 244 4.07 14.20 -10.14
N MET A 245 4.06 14.63 -8.90
CA MET A 245 4.30 16.02 -8.53
C MET A 245 5.72 16.50 -8.83
N HIS A 246 6.69 15.59 -8.96
CA HIS A 246 8.06 15.91 -9.38
C HIS A 246 8.10 16.69 -10.71
N ASN A 247 7.15 16.41 -11.61
CA ASN A 247 7.10 17.07 -12.92
C ASN A 247 6.28 18.37 -12.93
N LEU A 248 5.53 18.69 -11.87
CA LEU A 248 4.69 19.89 -11.82
C LEU A 248 5.47 21.21 -11.85
N PRO A 249 6.66 21.34 -11.21
CA PRO A 249 7.47 22.56 -11.32
C PRO A 249 7.79 22.98 -12.76
N LYS A 250 7.90 22.02 -13.69
CA LYS A 250 8.16 22.30 -15.11
C LYS A 250 6.97 22.95 -15.82
N LEU A 251 5.76 22.83 -15.26
CA LEU A 251 4.53 23.38 -15.79
C LEU A 251 4.16 24.73 -15.14
N ALA A 252 4.79 25.06 -14.02
CA ALA A 252 4.54 26.28 -13.26
C ALA A 252 5.56 27.36 -13.58
N LYS A 253 5.13 28.61 -13.52
CA LYS A 253 5.99 29.79 -13.67
C LYS A 253 6.69 30.17 -12.37
N ASP A 254 5.98 30.00 -11.28
CA ASP A 254 6.39 30.33 -9.92
C ASP A 254 5.54 29.55 -8.89
N PRO A 255 5.82 29.65 -7.59
CA PRO A 255 5.06 28.94 -6.55
C PRO A 255 3.55 29.29 -6.50
N GLU A 256 3.18 30.54 -6.82
CA GLU A 256 1.78 30.97 -6.85
C GLU A 256 1.03 30.35 -8.04
N ASP A 257 1.64 30.36 -9.22
CA ASP A 257 1.08 29.69 -10.42
C ASP A 257 0.94 28.18 -10.23
N LEU A 258 1.84 27.54 -9.47
CA LEU A 258 1.69 26.13 -9.09
C LEU A 258 0.39 25.92 -8.33
N LEU A 259 0.13 26.71 -7.29
CA LEU A 259 -1.04 26.55 -6.42
C LEU A 259 -2.36 26.94 -7.13
N GLU A 260 -2.37 28.04 -7.89
CA GLU A 260 -3.61 28.63 -8.38
C GLU A 260 -4.03 28.09 -9.76
N ARG A 261 -3.11 27.59 -10.56
CA ARG A 261 -3.39 27.06 -11.90
C ARG A 261 -3.00 25.60 -12.09
N VAL A 262 -1.72 25.26 -11.82
CA VAL A 262 -1.21 23.93 -12.18
C VAL A 262 -1.85 22.82 -11.36
N ILE A 263 -2.01 23.00 -10.05
CA ILE A 263 -2.66 22.01 -9.17
C ILE A 263 -4.14 21.81 -9.53
N PRO A 264 -4.98 22.83 -9.65
CA PRO A 264 -6.37 22.66 -10.11
C PRO A 264 -6.49 21.95 -11.46
N ASP A 265 -5.63 22.28 -12.41
CA ASP A 265 -5.58 21.62 -13.72
C ASP A 265 -5.17 20.16 -13.61
N ALA A 266 -4.15 19.86 -12.80
CA ALA A 266 -3.67 18.51 -12.55
C ALA A 266 -4.73 17.63 -11.86
N VAL A 267 -5.41 18.17 -10.83
CA VAL A 267 -6.51 17.48 -10.15
C VAL A 267 -7.63 17.15 -11.12
N THR A 268 -7.98 18.10 -12.00
CA THR A 268 -8.98 17.88 -13.05
C THR A 268 -8.56 16.73 -13.97
N ALA A 269 -7.32 16.73 -14.46
CA ALA A 269 -6.81 15.71 -15.37
C ALA A 269 -6.83 14.30 -14.73
N VAL A 270 -6.42 14.19 -13.48
CA VAL A 270 -6.40 12.91 -12.75
C VAL A 270 -7.82 12.41 -12.49
N CYS A 271 -8.72 13.27 -12.01
CA CYS A 271 -10.11 12.89 -11.77
C CYS A 271 -10.84 12.49 -13.06
N ASP A 272 -10.64 13.21 -14.17
CA ASP A 272 -11.20 12.84 -15.46
C ASP A 272 -10.70 11.45 -15.92
N ALA A 273 -9.42 11.16 -15.72
CA ALA A 273 -8.87 9.85 -16.04
C ALA A 273 -9.44 8.73 -15.13
N ILE A 274 -9.66 9.02 -13.85
CA ILE A 274 -10.34 8.09 -12.93
C ILE A 274 -11.77 7.85 -13.41
N ASP A 275 -12.52 8.90 -13.74
CA ASP A 275 -13.90 8.81 -14.21
C ASP A 275 -14.01 7.95 -15.48
N SER A 276 -13.14 8.20 -16.48
CA SER A 276 -13.09 7.41 -17.72
C SER A 276 -12.81 5.92 -17.45
N ARG A 277 -11.86 5.61 -16.55
CA ARG A 277 -11.55 4.22 -16.19
C ARG A 277 -12.68 3.55 -15.42
N VAL A 278 -13.29 4.27 -14.48
CA VAL A 278 -14.41 3.72 -13.69
C VAL A 278 -15.61 3.45 -14.58
N ASP A 279 -15.92 4.37 -15.51
CA ASP A 279 -17.01 4.16 -16.49
C ASP A 279 -16.76 2.89 -17.31
N PHE A 280 -15.55 2.73 -17.84
CA PHE A 280 -15.16 1.53 -18.57
C PHE A 280 -15.29 0.24 -17.73
N ILE A 281 -14.75 0.22 -16.51
CA ILE A 281 -14.79 -0.95 -15.61
C ILE A 281 -16.22 -1.32 -15.23
N VAL A 282 -17.03 -0.33 -14.88
CA VAL A 282 -18.37 -0.58 -14.32
C VAL A 282 -19.41 -0.78 -15.41
N ASN A 283 -19.40 0.04 -16.45
CA ASN A 283 -20.47 0.07 -17.45
C ASN A 283 -20.14 -0.73 -18.71
N GLU A 284 -18.89 -0.69 -19.21
CA GLU A 284 -18.50 -1.43 -20.41
C GLU A 284 -18.09 -2.88 -20.06
N CYS A 285 -17.33 -3.08 -18.97
CA CYS A 285 -16.90 -4.42 -18.55
C CYS A 285 -17.91 -5.11 -17.64
N HIS A 286 -18.96 -4.43 -17.18
CA HIS A 286 -19.98 -4.99 -16.28
C HIS A 286 -19.37 -5.66 -15.04
N TYR A 287 -18.39 -5.01 -14.40
CA TYR A 287 -17.56 -5.62 -13.35
C TYR A 287 -18.39 -6.26 -12.22
N TYR A 288 -19.39 -5.55 -11.70
CA TYR A 288 -20.20 -6.07 -10.59
C TYR A 288 -21.06 -7.25 -11.01
N GLU A 289 -21.66 -7.20 -12.21
CA GLU A 289 -22.51 -8.24 -12.75
C GLU A 289 -21.73 -9.51 -13.13
N ASN A 290 -20.43 -9.39 -13.31
CA ASN A 290 -19.54 -10.49 -13.70
C ASN A 290 -18.77 -11.12 -12.53
N THR A 291 -19.07 -10.77 -11.28
CA THR A 291 -18.39 -11.31 -10.10
C THR A 291 -19.37 -11.91 -9.09
N PHE A 292 -19.13 -13.16 -8.69
CA PHE A 292 -19.90 -13.80 -7.62
C PHE A 292 -19.81 -13.07 -6.27
N LEU A 293 -18.78 -12.26 -6.06
CA LEU A 293 -18.62 -11.48 -4.84
C LEU A 293 -19.77 -10.49 -4.66
N TYR A 294 -20.26 -9.91 -5.75
CA TYR A 294 -21.42 -9.03 -5.74
C TYR A 294 -22.73 -9.80 -5.54
N ASP A 295 -22.90 -10.92 -6.26
CA ASP A 295 -24.08 -11.76 -6.16
C ASP A 295 -24.29 -12.33 -4.74
N GLU A 296 -23.19 -12.61 -4.03
CA GLU A 296 -23.19 -13.14 -2.67
C GLU A 296 -23.16 -12.04 -1.60
N GLY A 297 -23.20 -10.77 -2.00
CA GLY A 297 -23.23 -9.60 -1.11
C GLY A 297 -21.90 -9.32 -0.40
N LEU A 298 -20.80 -9.94 -0.84
CA LEU A 298 -19.46 -9.75 -0.27
C LEU A 298 -18.85 -8.42 -0.68
N ILE A 299 -19.29 -7.85 -1.82
CA ILE A 299 -19.00 -6.47 -2.23
C ILE A 299 -20.28 -5.74 -2.61
N LYS A 300 -20.24 -4.42 -2.58
CA LYS A 300 -21.40 -3.53 -2.74
C LYS A 300 -21.11 -2.49 -3.83
N LYS A 301 -22.18 -2.04 -4.51
CA LYS A 301 -22.13 -1.05 -5.62
C LYS A 301 -22.65 0.35 -5.18
N GLU A 302 -22.99 0.54 -3.91
CA GLU A 302 -23.42 1.84 -3.41
C GLU A 302 -22.24 2.82 -3.31
N LYS A 303 -22.54 4.11 -3.42
CA LYS A 303 -21.54 5.20 -3.51
C LYS A 303 -20.50 5.21 -2.39
N ASP A 304 -20.84 4.78 -1.19
CA ASP A 304 -19.88 4.73 -0.07
C ASP A 304 -18.83 3.61 -0.20
N TYR A 305 -19.07 2.65 -1.08
CA TYR A 305 -18.21 1.48 -1.31
C TYR A 305 -17.37 1.57 -2.59
N MET A 306 -17.61 2.58 -3.43
CA MET A 306 -16.91 2.78 -4.70
C MET A 306 -15.91 3.93 -4.61
N ILE A 307 -14.62 3.60 -4.57
CA ILE A 307 -13.55 4.59 -4.38
C ILE A 307 -12.70 4.68 -5.65
N GLY A 308 -12.64 5.88 -6.25
CA GLY A 308 -11.63 6.23 -7.23
C GLY A 308 -10.38 6.73 -6.52
N MET A 309 -9.25 6.07 -6.71
CA MET A 309 -8.04 6.37 -5.95
C MET A 309 -7.20 7.42 -6.68
N PHE A 310 -7.17 8.63 -6.13
CA PHE A 310 -6.27 9.69 -6.53
C PHE A 310 -4.93 9.47 -5.85
N GLY A 311 -3.94 8.97 -6.57
CA GLY A 311 -2.59 8.74 -6.05
C GLY A 311 -1.68 9.96 -6.21
N PHE A 312 -0.62 10.07 -5.41
CA PHE A 312 0.42 11.07 -5.62
C PHE A 312 1.79 10.57 -5.19
N VAL A 313 2.83 11.08 -5.85
CA VAL A 313 4.25 10.87 -5.56
C VAL A 313 5.02 12.16 -5.76
N GLY A 314 6.20 12.28 -5.16
CA GLY A 314 7.13 13.35 -5.50
C GLY A 314 6.82 14.72 -4.88
N LEU A 315 6.18 14.76 -3.70
CA LEU A 315 5.92 16.03 -3.01
C LEU A 315 7.22 16.77 -2.67
N ALA A 316 8.21 16.06 -2.14
CA ALA A 316 9.51 16.66 -1.79
C ALA A 316 10.21 17.28 -3.00
N GLU A 317 10.24 16.58 -4.13
CA GLU A 317 10.82 17.06 -5.38
C GLU A 317 10.03 18.27 -5.92
N CYS A 318 8.70 18.25 -5.81
CA CYS A 318 7.86 19.37 -6.22
C CYS A 318 8.18 20.63 -5.42
N VAL A 319 8.20 20.53 -4.09
CA VAL A 319 8.49 21.63 -3.19
C VAL A 319 9.88 22.20 -3.45
N ASN A 320 10.89 21.31 -3.43
CA ASN A 320 12.28 21.73 -3.61
C ASN A 320 12.51 22.36 -5.00
N GLY A 321 11.88 21.78 -6.04
CA GLY A 321 12.02 22.27 -7.40
C GLY A 321 11.38 23.63 -7.65
N VAL A 322 10.15 23.85 -7.16
CA VAL A 322 9.44 25.11 -7.42
C VAL A 322 9.97 26.26 -6.55
N LEU A 323 10.49 25.98 -5.34
CA LEU A 323 11.12 26.97 -4.47
C LEU A 323 12.61 27.16 -4.79
N GLY A 324 13.22 26.36 -5.68
CA GLY A 324 14.63 26.46 -6.04
C GLY A 324 15.58 26.13 -4.88
N LEU A 325 15.23 25.16 -4.01
CA LEU A 325 15.97 24.84 -2.80
C LEU A 325 17.13 23.87 -3.10
N GLU A 326 18.35 24.38 -3.06
CA GLU A 326 19.56 23.59 -3.28
C GLU A 326 20.20 23.11 -1.98
N LYS A 327 20.16 23.91 -0.92
CA LYS A 327 20.81 23.60 0.36
C LYS A 327 20.00 22.58 1.17
N PRO A 328 20.65 21.50 1.65
CA PRO A 328 19.96 20.42 2.38
C PRO A 328 19.12 20.89 3.58
N GLU A 329 19.58 21.92 4.31
CA GLU A 329 18.91 22.45 5.49
C GLU A 329 17.65 23.28 5.18
N GLU A 330 17.49 23.74 3.93
CA GLU A 330 16.34 24.53 3.48
C GLU A 330 15.27 23.65 2.82
N ARG A 331 15.60 22.39 2.46
CA ARG A 331 14.74 21.48 1.70
C ARG A 331 13.61 20.89 2.52
N PHE A 332 12.62 20.33 1.81
CA PHE A 332 11.48 19.62 2.39
C PHE A 332 11.93 18.56 3.41
N GLY A 333 11.33 18.58 4.60
CA GLY A 333 11.69 17.75 5.74
C GLY A 333 12.62 18.41 6.75
N LYS A 334 13.30 19.53 6.40
CA LYS A 334 14.20 20.28 7.29
C LYS A 334 13.90 21.77 7.32
N GLY A 335 13.57 22.34 6.17
CA GLY A 335 13.27 23.75 6.04
C GLY A 335 11.81 24.06 6.38
N LYS A 336 11.57 24.93 7.36
CA LYS A 336 10.20 25.31 7.74
C LYS A 336 9.38 25.87 6.56
N GLU A 337 9.99 26.69 5.70
CA GLU A 337 9.32 27.28 4.54
C GLU A 337 8.92 26.18 3.53
N ALA A 338 9.81 25.22 3.29
CA ALA A 338 9.55 24.08 2.43
C ALA A 338 8.41 23.20 2.96
N ASP A 339 8.42 22.91 4.27
CA ASP A 339 7.38 22.10 4.91
C ASP A 339 6.02 22.83 4.92
N ASP A 340 6.01 24.15 5.19
CA ASP A 340 4.80 24.97 5.12
C ASP A 340 4.23 25.02 3.69
N PHE A 341 5.09 25.05 2.68
CA PHE A 341 4.66 25.02 1.30
C PHE A 341 4.15 23.64 0.87
N GLY A 342 4.79 22.56 1.32
CA GLY A 342 4.32 21.20 1.12
C GLY A 342 2.91 20.97 1.70
N GLU A 343 2.66 21.48 2.91
CA GLU A 343 1.31 21.45 3.51
C GLU A 343 0.28 22.24 2.68
N LYS A 344 0.65 23.41 2.14
CA LYS A 344 -0.23 24.18 1.24
C LYS A 344 -0.58 23.41 -0.03
N ILE A 345 0.40 22.72 -0.65
CA ILE A 345 0.18 21.88 -1.81
C ILE A 345 -0.83 20.77 -1.49
N MET A 346 -0.61 20.02 -0.40
CA MET A 346 -1.49 18.92 -0.02
C MET A 346 -2.92 19.40 0.25
N ARG A 347 -3.06 20.50 1.00
CA ARG A 347 -4.36 21.13 1.25
C ARG A 347 -5.04 21.56 -0.04
N ARG A 348 -4.31 22.20 -0.95
CA ARG A 348 -4.87 22.65 -2.23
C ARG A 348 -5.38 21.48 -3.08
N ILE A 349 -4.61 20.40 -3.15
CA ILE A 349 -5.06 19.17 -3.85
C ILE A 349 -6.36 18.64 -3.23
N LYS A 350 -6.41 18.52 -1.90
CA LYS A 350 -7.61 18.02 -1.21
C LYS A 350 -8.83 18.91 -1.43
N GLU A 351 -8.66 20.23 -1.33
CA GLU A 351 -9.73 21.21 -1.61
C GLU A 351 -10.29 21.09 -3.04
N GLU A 352 -9.43 20.88 -4.04
CA GLU A 352 -9.88 20.73 -5.42
C GLU A 352 -10.60 19.39 -5.66
N ILE A 353 -10.12 18.31 -5.03
CA ILE A 353 -10.80 17.01 -5.05
C ILE A 353 -12.19 17.12 -4.41
N ASP A 354 -12.29 17.76 -3.23
CA ASP A 354 -13.54 17.85 -2.47
C ASP A 354 -14.60 18.75 -3.14
N LYS A 355 -14.19 19.71 -3.97
CA LYS A 355 -15.10 20.54 -4.77
C LYS A 355 -15.70 19.77 -5.95
N ARG A 356 -15.05 18.69 -6.38
CA ARG A 356 -15.46 17.95 -7.56
C ARG A 356 -16.53 16.90 -7.23
N PRO A 357 -17.71 16.94 -7.85
CA PRO A 357 -18.68 15.87 -7.72
C PRO A 357 -18.13 14.57 -8.35
N CYS A 358 -18.15 13.50 -7.58
CA CYS A 358 -17.76 12.17 -8.06
C CYS A 358 -18.98 11.47 -8.67
N PRO A 359 -18.97 11.07 -9.95
CA PRO A 359 -20.15 10.49 -10.58
C PRO A 359 -20.52 9.10 -10.06
N PHE A 360 -19.56 8.33 -9.58
CA PHE A 360 -19.76 6.95 -9.16
C PHE A 360 -19.78 6.75 -7.63
N GLY A 361 -18.99 7.50 -6.85
CA GLY A 361 -18.82 7.29 -5.41
C GLY A 361 -18.05 8.40 -4.75
N LYS A 362 -16.77 8.13 -4.42
CA LYS A 362 -15.86 9.09 -3.79
C LYS A 362 -14.48 9.03 -4.45
N TYR A 363 -13.78 10.17 -4.47
CA TYR A 363 -12.34 10.18 -4.69
C TYR A 363 -11.63 10.07 -3.34
N GLY A 364 -10.63 9.20 -3.25
CA GLY A 364 -9.77 9.09 -2.09
C GLY A 364 -8.36 9.57 -2.41
N LEU A 365 -7.81 10.49 -1.61
CA LEU A 365 -6.42 10.94 -1.75
C LEU A 365 -5.47 9.99 -1.04
N HIS A 366 -4.60 9.35 -1.81
CA HIS A 366 -3.71 8.30 -1.33
C HIS A 366 -2.24 8.60 -1.67
N ALA A 367 -1.38 8.60 -0.65
CA ALA A 367 0.05 8.57 -0.90
C ALA A 367 0.44 7.28 -1.62
N GLN A 368 1.29 7.39 -2.63
CA GLN A 368 1.68 6.25 -3.45
C GLN A 368 3.20 6.11 -3.50
N VAL A 369 3.61 4.98 -3.99
CA VAL A 369 5.00 4.70 -4.28
C VAL A 369 5.31 5.09 -5.71
N GLY A 370 6.49 5.66 -5.94
CA GLY A 370 7.06 5.78 -7.26
C GLY A 370 7.60 4.43 -7.68
N VAL A 371 6.80 3.56 -8.30
CA VAL A 371 7.21 2.21 -8.60
C VAL A 371 7.57 2.08 -10.07
N MET A 372 8.67 1.44 -10.31
CA MET A 372 9.14 0.81 -11.53
C MET A 372 9.40 1.65 -12.77
N GLU A 373 8.57 2.59 -13.10
CA GLU A 373 8.72 3.45 -14.30
C GLU A 373 9.21 4.84 -13.93
N ASP A 374 9.32 5.09 -12.63
CA ASP A 374 9.59 6.39 -12.11
C ASP A 374 11.08 6.62 -11.93
N ALA A 375 11.55 7.62 -12.57
CA ALA A 375 12.91 8.06 -12.46
C ALA A 375 13.11 8.98 -11.24
N GLY A 376 12.98 8.44 -10.03
CA GLY A 376 13.51 9.11 -8.86
C GLY A 376 12.58 10.05 -8.11
N SER A 377 11.27 9.77 -8.07
CA SER A 377 10.34 10.49 -7.19
C SER A 377 10.20 9.81 -5.83
N THR A 378 10.22 10.61 -4.79
CA THR A 378 10.00 10.11 -3.42
C THR A 378 8.55 9.67 -3.23
N PRO A 379 8.28 8.54 -2.55
CA PRO A 379 6.92 8.09 -2.31
C PRO A 379 6.07 9.11 -1.56
N GLY A 380 4.91 9.42 -2.07
CA GLY A 380 3.90 10.28 -1.44
C GLY A 380 4.46 11.59 -0.89
N GLY A 381 4.20 11.85 0.37
CA GLY A 381 4.68 13.02 1.12
C GLY A 381 5.88 12.73 2.02
N ARG A 382 6.67 11.69 1.73
CA ARG A 382 7.87 11.34 2.51
C ARG A 382 9.02 12.29 2.28
N ILE A 383 9.91 12.31 3.27
CA ILE A 383 11.22 12.95 3.15
C ILE A 383 12.13 12.02 2.32
N PRO A 384 12.95 12.54 1.39
CA PRO A 384 13.89 11.74 0.63
C PRO A 384 14.84 10.95 1.53
N ILE A 385 15.15 9.71 1.13
CA ILE A 385 16.04 8.82 1.88
C ILE A 385 17.41 9.46 2.03
N GLY A 386 17.94 9.46 3.27
CA GLY A 386 19.21 10.07 3.62
C GLY A 386 19.11 11.58 3.94
N GLU A 387 17.96 12.20 3.69
CA GLU A 387 17.68 13.58 4.03
C GLU A 387 16.85 13.73 5.32
N GLU A 388 16.51 12.61 5.97
CA GLU A 388 15.66 12.63 7.17
C GLU A 388 16.27 13.48 8.30
N PRO A 389 15.49 14.35 8.95
CA PRO A 389 15.92 15.10 10.12
C PRO A 389 15.93 14.22 11.37
N GLU A 390 16.21 14.81 12.53
CA GLU A 390 16.01 14.14 13.81
C GLU A 390 14.56 13.66 13.97
N LEU A 391 14.37 12.56 14.71
CA LEU A 391 13.11 11.83 14.81
C LEU A 391 11.89 12.71 15.15
N PRO A 392 11.94 13.63 16.12
CA PRO A 392 10.78 14.48 16.44
C PRO A 392 10.35 15.36 15.26
N PHE A 393 11.31 15.89 14.50
CA PHE A 393 11.03 16.73 13.34
C PHE A 393 10.49 15.91 12.18
N GLN A 394 11.02 14.73 11.96
CA GLN A 394 10.50 13.80 10.95
C GLN A 394 9.04 13.43 11.26
N ILE A 395 8.72 13.09 12.52
CA ILE A 395 7.35 12.78 12.95
C ILE A 395 6.44 14.00 12.76
N THR A 396 6.89 15.18 13.14
CA THR A 396 6.09 16.40 12.99
C THR A 396 5.78 16.70 11.52
N ASN A 397 6.76 16.56 10.64
CA ASN A 397 6.57 16.78 9.20
C ASN A 397 5.55 15.80 8.62
N PHE A 398 5.71 14.49 8.86
CA PHE A 398 4.80 13.54 8.25
C PHE A 398 3.37 13.61 8.81
N ILE A 399 3.17 14.00 10.08
CA ILE A 399 1.83 14.23 10.65
C ILE A 399 1.12 15.36 9.91
N ARG A 400 1.83 16.43 9.55
CA ARG A 400 1.26 17.54 8.76
C ARG A 400 0.72 17.05 7.41
N MET A 401 1.47 16.15 6.74
CA MET A 401 1.06 15.58 5.45
C MET A 401 -0.09 14.57 5.61
N HIS A 402 -0.26 13.94 6.77
CA HIS A 402 -1.36 13.03 7.05
C HIS A 402 -2.73 13.68 7.09
N ARG A 403 -2.79 14.98 7.45
CA ARG A 403 -4.07 15.68 7.66
C ARG A 403 -4.97 15.66 6.45
N ASP A 404 -4.41 15.89 5.28
CA ASP A 404 -5.14 16.01 4.02
C ASP A 404 -5.13 14.73 3.18
N CYS A 405 -4.54 13.63 3.69
CA CYS A 405 -4.54 12.30 3.07
C CYS A 405 -5.51 11.37 3.76
N ASP A 406 -6.46 10.80 3.01
CA ASP A 406 -7.48 9.90 3.56
C ASP A 406 -6.87 8.64 4.19
N ALA A 407 -5.84 8.06 3.57
CA ALA A 407 -5.13 6.90 4.08
C ALA A 407 -3.84 7.22 4.87
N GLY A 408 -3.46 8.48 4.95
CA GLY A 408 -2.20 8.93 5.51
C GLY A 408 -1.03 8.83 4.52
N CYS A 409 0.07 9.49 4.87
CA CYS A 409 1.35 9.38 4.17
C CYS A 409 2.24 8.46 4.98
N GLY A 410 2.80 7.42 4.39
CA GLY A 410 3.65 6.54 5.15
C GLY A 410 5.09 7.04 5.21
N GLU A 411 5.61 7.22 6.41
CA GLU A 411 7.03 7.39 6.64
C GLU A 411 7.63 6.11 7.23
N LEU A 412 8.90 5.89 7.06
CA LEU A 412 9.60 4.70 7.53
C LEU A 412 10.58 5.06 8.64
N PHE A 413 10.51 4.29 9.72
CA PHE A 413 11.37 4.48 10.89
C PHE A 413 12.21 3.23 11.13
N PRO A 414 13.45 3.16 10.56
CA PRO A 414 14.39 2.07 10.84
C PRO A 414 15.06 2.28 12.19
N PHE A 415 15.15 1.20 12.99
CA PHE A 415 15.82 1.17 14.29
C PHE A 415 16.85 0.06 14.32
N GLU A 416 17.86 0.23 15.17
CA GLU A 416 18.77 -0.86 15.52
C GLU A 416 18.05 -1.93 16.34
N GLU A 417 18.53 -3.16 16.25
CA GLU A 417 17.90 -4.28 16.95
C GLU A 417 17.91 -4.13 18.48
N THR A 418 18.81 -3.30 19.00
CA THR A 418 18.90 -2.95 20.43
C THR A 418 17.60 -2.38 21.00
N VAL A 419 16.77 -1.75 20.17
CA VAL A 419 15.43 -1.25 20.53
C VAL A 419 14.50 -2.36 21.02
N LYS A 420 14.74 -3.63 20.66
CA LYS A 420 14.03 -4.78 21.22
C LYS A 420 14.11 -4.86 22.75
N ARG A 421 15.16 -4.31 23.34
CA ARG A 421 15.33 -4.28 24.81
C ARG A 421 14.46 -3.22 25.49
N ASN A 422 13.93 -2.29 24.71
CA ASN A 422 13.02 -1.24 25.18
C ASN A 422 11.86 -1.01 24.21
N PRO A 423 10.96 -1.98 24.02
CA PRO A 423 9.81 -1.83 23.12
C PRO A 423 8.85 -0.72 23.58
N GLN A 424 8.89 -0.34 24.86
CA GLN A 424 8.10 0.79 25.38
C GLN A 424 8.45 2.10 24.69
N TYR A 425 9.71 2.32 24.32
CA TYR A 425 10.14 3.49 23.56
C TYR A 425 9.40 3.63 22.22
N LEU A 426 9.24 2.52 21.48
CA LEU A 426 8.47 2.53 20.22
C LEU A 426 6.98 2.78 20.47
N ALA A 427 6.42 2.21 21.53
CA ALA A 427 5.04 2.44 21.92
C ALA A 427 4.78 3.92 22.25
N ASP A 428 5.68 4.56 22.98
CA ASP A 428 5.56 5.96 23.35
C ASP A 428 5.63 6.87 22.13
N ILE A 429 6.54 6.60 21.16
CA ILE A 429 6.62 7.29 19.88
C ILE A 429 5.29 7.14 19.12
N MET A 430 4.79 5.92 18.97
CA MET A 430 3.57 5.65 18.22
C MET A 430 2.35 6.31 18.88
N LYS A 431 2.19 6.13 20.21
CA LYS A 431 1.07 6.72 20.96
C LYS A 431 1.09 8.24 20.87
N GLY A 432 2.28 8.86 20.98
CA GLY A 432 2.47 10.31 20.82
C GLY A 432 2.09 10.80 19.42
N ALA A 433 2.58 10.12 18.39
CA ALA A 433 2.27 10.44 16.99
C ALA A 433 0.77 10.28 16.69
N PHE A 434 0.13 9.21 17.16
CA PHE A 434 -1.30 8.97 16.94
C PHE A 434 -2.18 10.00 17.64
N ARG A 435 -1.85 10.40 18.86
CA ARG A 435 -2.53 11.51 19.55
C ARG A 435 -2.37 12.85 18.83
N SER A 436 -1.27 13.03 18.11
CA SER A 436 -1.00 14.22 17.30
C SER A 436 -1.61 14.18 15.89
N GLY A 437 -2.31 13.08 15.53
CA GLY A 437 -3.04 12.96 14.27
C GLY A 437 -2.41 12.08 13.20
N ALA A 438 -1.35 11.36 13.53
CA ALA A 438 -0.83 10.33 12.62
C ALA A 438 -1.87 9.22 12.40
N ARG A 439 -1.97 8.74 11.16
CA ARG A 439 -2.90 7.66 10.78
C ARG A 439 -2.22 6.31 10.72
N TYR A 440 -0.96 6.28 10.27
CA TYR A 440 -0.24 5.05 9.95
C TYR A 440 1.25 5.20 10.24
N LEU A 441 1.89 4.19 10.82
CA LEU A 441 3.31 4.15 11.15
C LEU A 441 3.92 2.78 10.83
N SER A 442 5.17 2.77 10.38
CA SER A 442 5.94 1.55 10.16
C SER A 442 7.30 1.62 10.86
N PHE A 443 7.56 0.62 11.70
CA PHE A 443 8.86 0.42 12.35
C PHE A 443 9.49 -0.86 11.85
N TYR A 444 10.82 -0.91 11.72
CA TYR A 444 11.53 -2.15 11.41
C TYR A 444 12.98 -2.11 11.87
N GLY A 445 13.56 -3.31 12.06
CA GLY A 445 14.95 -3.47 12.47
C GLY A 445 15.92 -3.46 11.29
N SER A 446 17.13 -2.95 11.51
CA SER A 446 18.21 -2.90 10.52
C SER A 446 18.76 -4.29 10.13
N ASP A 447 18.72 -5.23 11.07
CA ASP A 447 19.41 -6.53 10.97
C ASP A 447 18.55 -7.62 10.32
N SER A 448 17.26 -7.36 10.08
CA SER A 448 16.36 -8.28 9.39
C SER A 448 16.77 -8.50 7.92
N ASP A 449 16.59 -9.71 7.42
CA ASP A 449 16.65 -9.99 5.97
C ASP A 449 15.48 -9.31 5.24
N LEU A 450 14.39 -9.01 5.95
CA LEU A 450 13.25 -8.29 5.41
C LEU A 450 13.51 -6.78 5.45
N VAL A 451 13.41 -6.15 4.29
CA VAL A 451 13.50 -4.70 4.12
C VAL A 451 12.15 -4.17 3.67
N ARG A 452 11.66 -3.16 4.37
CA ARG A 452 10.48 -2.41 3.95
C ARG A 452 10.89 -1.37 2.89
N VAL A 453 10.45 -1.59 1.67
CA VAL A 453 10.73 -0.65 0.56
C VAL A 453 9.84 0.59 0.71
N THR A 454 8.55 0.37 0.80
CA THR A 454 7.54 1.40 1.09
C THR A 454 6.44 0.74 1.91
N GLY A 455 5.40 0.23 1.27
CA GLY A 455 4.36 -0.55 1.88
C GLY A 455 4.46 -2.03 1.64
N TYR A 456 5.47 -2.46 0.94
CA TYR A 456 5.77 -3.86 0.71
C TYR A 456 7.16 -4.23 1.23
N LEU A 457 7.38 -5.52 1.38
CA LEU A 457 8.59 -6.09 1.93
C LEU A 457 9.33 -6.88 0.86
N VAL A 458 10.66 -6.80 0.88
CA VAL A 458 11.54 -7.64 0.07
C VAL A 458 12.60 -8.28 0.96
N LYS A 459 13.18 -9.40 0.52
CA LYS A 459 14.34 -9.99 1.16
C LYS A 459 15.62 -9.46 0.53
N LYS A 460 16.60 -9.10 1.36
CA LYS A 460 17.97 -8.78 0.89
C LYS A 460 18.54 -9.95 0.07
N SER A 461 18.32 -11.19 0.55
CA SER A 461 18.69 -12.43 -0.13
C SER A 461 18.01 -12.63 -1.49
N ASP A 462 16.74 -12.22 -1.66
CA ASP A 462 16.04 -12.29 -2.94
C ASP A 462 16.57 -11.24 -3.93
N ILE A 463 16.88 -10.02 -3.45
CA ILE A 463 17.55 -8.98 -4.27
C ILE A 463 18.89 -9.48 -4.78
N GLU A 464 19.67 -10.10 -3.92
CA GLU A 464 20.98 -10.68 -4.30
C GLU A 464 20.81 -11.83 -5.30
N ALA A 465 19.86 -12.72 -5.09
CA ALA A 465 19.54 -13.80 -6.02
C ALA A 465 19.14 -13.26 -7.40
N PHE A 466 18.28 -12.23 -7.44
CA PHE A 466 17.88 -11.57 -8.69
C PHE A 466 19.05 -10.91 -9.42
N ARG A 467 19.98 -10.26 -8.71
CA ARG A 467 21.21 -9.71 -9.28
C ARG A 467 22.09 -10.78 -9.92
N ASN A 468 22.09 -11.98 -9.35
CA ASN A 468 22.82 -13.15 -9.85
C ASN A 468 22.04 -13.95 -10.91
N ASN A 469 21.03 -13.36 -11.56
CA ASN A 469 20.18 -13.97 -12.58
C ASN A 469 19.44 -15.24 -12.12
N LYS A 470 19.11 -15.34 -10.84
CA LYS A 470 18.31 -16.44 -10.29
C LYS A 470 16.85 -16.02 -10.18
N ALA A 471 15.95 -16.96 -10.43
CA ALA A 471 14.51 -16.72 -10.19
C ALA A 471 14.21 -16.64 -8.71
N THR A 472 13.35 -15.68 -8.33
CA THR A 472 12.80 -15.53 -6.99
C THR A 472 11.30 -15.84 -7.02
N LEU A 473 10.71 -16.15 -5.86
CA LEU A 473 9.27 -16.42 -5.78
C LEU A 473 8.44 -15.13 -5.88
N ASN A 474 8.99 -14.01 -5.41
CA ASN A 474 8.36 -12.72 -5.57
C ASN A 474 8.46 -12.25 -7.02
N GLU A 475 7.48 -11.46 -7.44
CA GLU A 475 7.46 -10.92 -8.79
C GLU A 475 8.76 -10.15 -9.11
N ALA A 476 9.25 -10.32 -10.34
CA ALA A 476 10.48 -9.66 -10.81
C ALA A 476 10.39 -8.13 -10.69
N THR A 477 9.18 -7.58 -10.77
CA THR A 477 8.88 -6.17 -10.56
C THR A 477 9.26 -5.68 -9.17
N VAL A 478 9.16 -6.53 -8.16
CA VAL A 478 9.53 -6.21 -6.76
C VAL A 478 11.05 -6.18 -6.57
N ASN A 479 11.77 -6.98 -7.35
CA ASN A 479 13.24 -7.09 -7.28
C ASN A 479 13.94 -6.38 -8.44
N GLY A 480 13.18 -5.69 -9.30
CA GLY A 480 13.64 -5.08 -10.54
C GLY A 480 14.50 -3.82 -10.37
N SER A 481 14.66 -3.12 -11.48
CA SER A 481 15.56 -1.96 -11.59
C SER A 481 15.27 -0.85 -10.58
N GLU A 482 14.04 -0.74 -10.13
CA GLU A 482 13.62 0.26 -9.17
C GLU A 482 14.01 -0.07 -7.73
N VAL A 483 13.79 -1.32 -7.28
CA VAL A 483 14.35 -1.75 -6.01
C VAL A 483 15.89 -1.59 -6.03
N GLN A 484 16.51 -1.81 -7.18
CA GLN A 484 17.94 -1.59 -7.33
C GLN A 484 18.33 -0.10 -7.36
N ARG A 485 17.52 0.80 -7.93
CA ARG A 485 17.71 2.26 -7.82
C ARG A 485 17.45 2.77 -6.42
N ASN A 486 16.45 2.22 -5.75
CA ASN A 486 16.12 2.48 -4.36
C ASN A 486 16.98 1.65 -3.38
N LEU A 487 18.11 1.14 -3.80
CA LEU A 487 19.09 0.49 -2.90
C LEU A 487 19.67 1.43 -1.85
N HIS A 488 19.51 2.72 -2.02
CA HIS A 488 19.60 3.68 -0.91
C HIS A 488 18.68 3.32 0.28
N LEU A 489 17.67 2.46 0.06
CA LEU A 489 16.89 1.88 1.14
C LEU A 489 17.72 1.08 2.14
N LEU A 490 18.86 0.53 1.73
CA LEU A 490 19.79 -0.15 2.62
C LEU A 490 20.72 0.82 3.35
N ASP A 491 20.85 2.04 2.84
CA ASP A 491 21.70 3.12 3.39
C ASP A 491 20.87 4.07 4.28
N ARG A 492 19.67 3.69 4.66
CA ARG A 492 18.83 4.51 5.55
C ARG A 492 19.51 4.74 6.89
N LYS A 493 19.34 5.97 7.40
CA LYS A 493 19.73 6.33 8.76
C LYS A 493 19.00 5.42 9.75
N VAL A 494 19.74 4.55 10.42
CA VAL A 494 19.22 3.67 11.47
C VAL A 494 19.27 4.43 12.79
N ARG A 495 18.21 4.28 13.59
CA ARG A 495 18.09 4.94 14.90
C ARG A 495 18.29 3.91 16.00
N GLY A 496 19.23 4.19 16.88
CA GLY A 496 19.44 3.46 18.12
C GLY A 496 18.50 3.95 19.24
N GLU A 497 18.67 3.39 20.42
CA GLU A 497 18.13 4.00 21.64
C GLU A 497 18.79 5.38 21.78
N GLU A 498 18.04 6.43 21.52
CA GLU A 498 18.47 7.77 21.93
C GLU A 498 18.47 7.75 23.47
N THR A 499 19.62 7.52 24.05
CA THR A 499 19.81 7.80 25.45
C THR A 499 19.45 9.25 25.65
N SER A 500 18.39 9.50 26.38
CA SER A 500 17.90 10.82 26.78
C SER A 500 18.82 11.49 27.78
N LEU A 501 20.10 11.54 27.50
CA LEU A 501 21.11 12.02 28.42
C LEU A 501 22.10 12.93 27.71
N ASP A 502 21.59 14.00 27.14
CA ASP A 502 22.34 15.24 27.00
C ASP A 502 21.33 16.38 26.81
N CYS A 503 20.74 16.79 27.94
CA CYS A 503 20.13 18.10 28.12
C CYS A 503 21.02 18.94 29.00
#